data_6b9950027cab8b1da5637d8761af4ffb
#
_entry.id   6b9950027cab8b1da5637d8761af4ffb
#
_cell.length_a   1.000
_cell.length_b   1.000
_cell.length_c   1.000
_cell.angle_alpha   90.00
_cell.angle_beta   90.00
_cell.angle_gamma   90.00
#
_symmetry.space_group_name_H-M   'P 1'
#
loop_
_entity.id
_entity.type
_entity.pdbx_description
1 polymer ?
#
loop_
_entity_poly.entity_id
_entity_poly.type
_entity_poly.pdbx_seq_one_letter_code
_entity_poly.pdbx_strand_id
1 'polypeptide(L)'
;TNISYYEDIDSLRFGLSAIDFNVLESRPHFPGYAIYCFILQNIFNLTNDIGIATSSIGGISIFLIILYSIKLFKLFKLSDFEYMVLILFLNPFIWIMSNRYMPDLFGLSLLIICFYYLIRIIKFNEIKDFLIFGIIIGIQCGVRLSYVPFFLPALFLIFNVKVMYSILGFLISTGAWLIPLVYITGYENFLEIFKNDTHGHFYKWGGTILSSESSLKIRLYNLIEYVFVDGFSFWAKNRNWTTIINSIFILVFFVSLFKKVFFKRKLKNIKLETVITFLCFLSYFIWVLLFQNINYKPRHIMPFIPLIAFMLNEGIRSLSDVKTNRAILLILFLLPNIYITSNLVIQHKKESALSQIKTFLDEEEHKKVVVFSDGLKIFYLDNTLRNKNIKLLNLNKRNYEQLKKFIDLDYKIYSSMKLNELSNFELEEYFFFHNPHVNRLWSQLKLYKYE
;
A
#
# COMPACT_ATOMS: atom_id res chain seq x y z
N THR A 1 -7.17 14.89 -8.71
CA THR A 1 -6.34 14.49 -7.56
C THR A 1 -5.23 13.49 -7.90
N ASN A 2 -5.14 13.05 -9.18
CA ASN A 2 -4.04 12.20 -9.65
C ASN A 2 -2.68 12.87 -9.41
N ILE A 3 -1.65 12.04 -9.24
CA ILE A 3 -0.25 12.47 -9.09
C ILE A 3 0.54 12.05 -10.34
N SER A 4 1.58 12.81 -10.64
CA SER A 4 2.38 12.61 -11.86
C SER A 4 3.77 12.05 -11.58
N TYR A 5 4.11 11.77 -10.32
CA TYR A 5 5.44 11.33 -9.95
C TYR A 5 5.47 10.13 -9.02
N TYR A 6 6.56 9.39 -9.10
CA TYR A 6 6.82 8.22 -8.28
C TYR A 6 7.49 8.66 -6.96
N GLU A 7 6.84 8.35 -5.84
CA GLU A 7 7.32 8.79 -4.52
C GLU A 7 8.41 7.87 -3.94
N ASP A 8 8.38 6.59 -4.30
CA ASP A 8 9.27 5.59 -3.75
C ASP A 8 9.53 4.45 -4.73
N ILE A 9 10.45 3.54 -4.35
CA ILE A 9 10.84 2.40 -5.17
C ILE A 9 9.66 1.49 -5.54
N ASP A 10 8.68 1.29 -4.64
CA ASP A 10 7.56 0.40 -4.93
C ASP A 10 6.57 1.07 -5.90
N SER A 11 6.28 2.37 -5.71
CA SER A 11 5.45 3.12 -6.67
C SER A 11 6.09 3.20 -8.04
N LEU A 12 7.42 3.32 -8.11
CA LEU A 12 8.16 3.26 -9.37
C LEU A 12 8.02 1.89 -10.04
N ARG A 13 8.20 0.80 -9.31
CA ARG A 13 8.05 -0.58 -9.81
C ARG A 13 6.67 -0.83 -10.40
N PHE A 14 5.61 -0.42 -9.70
CA PHE A 14 4.24 -0.58 -10.18
C PHE A 14 3.91 0.36 -11.34
N GLY A 15 4.35 1.61 -11.30
CA GLY A 15 4.10 2.53 -12.39
C GLY A 15 4.79 2.10 -13.67
N LEU A 16 6.06 1.71 -13.62
CA LEU A 16 6.79 1.22 -14.79
C LEU A 16 6.26 -0.11 -15.32
N SER A 17 5.60 -0.93 -14.50
CA SER A 17 4.95 -2.15 -14.97
C SER A 17 3.78 -1.90 -15.93
N ALA A 18 3.22 -0.68 -15.95
CA ALA A 18 2.22 -0.30 -16.95
C ALA A 18 2.83 -0.11 -18.33
N ILE A 19 4.11 0.28 -18.42
CA ILE A 19 4.85 0.46 -19.66
C ILE A 19 5.45 -0.88 -20.12
N ASP A 20 6.12 -1.55 -19.19
CA ASP A 20 6.79 -2.84 -19.45
C ASP A 20 6.68 -3.74 -18.22
N PHE A 21 5.83 -4.77 -18.33
CA PHE A 21 5.66 -5.77 -17.28
C PHE A 21 6.79 -6.80 -17.33
N ASN A 22 7.72 -6.73 -16.39
CA ASN A 22 8.86 -7.63 -16.30
C ASN A 22 9.26 -7.91 -14.85
N VAL A 23 8.87 -9.06 -14.33
CA VAL A 23 9.12 -9.46 -12.94
C VAL A 23 10.61 -9.71 -12.67
N LEU A 24 11.38 -10.14 -13.71
CA LEU A 24 12.83 -10.36 -13.62
C LEU A 24 13.57 -9.07 -13.31
N GLU A 25 13.09 -7.95 -13.84
CA GLU A 25 13.66 -6.63 -13.62
C GLU A 25 12.92 -5.80 -12.57
N SER A 26 12.14 -6.48 -11.72
CA SER A 26 11.35 -5.84 -10.64
C SER A 26 10.33 -4.79 -11.13
N ARG A 27 9.75 -5.00 -12.31
CA ARG A 27 8.61 -4.22 -12.82
C ARG A 27 7.36 -5.09 -12.99
N PRO A 28 6.63 -5.39 -11.91
CA PRO A 28 6.91 -5.19 -10.47
C PRO A 28 7.79 -6.30 -9.88
N HIS A 29 8.12 -6.19 -8.59
CA HIS A 29 8.78 -7.25 -7.82
C HIS A 29 7.85 -8.46 -7.60
N PHE A 30 8.41 -9.60 -7.17
CA PHE A 30 7.62 -10.79 -6.83
C PHE A 30 6.55 -10.47 -5.76
N PRO A 31 5.34 -11.04 -5.83
CA PRO A 31 4.85 -12.13 -6.70
C PRO A 31 4.31 -11.68 -8.07
N GLY A 32 4.69 -10.51 -8.57
CA GLY A 32 4.30 -10.00 -9.88
C GLY A 32 2.98 -9.24 -9.91
N TYR A 33 2.12 -9.36 -8.91
CA TYR A 33 0.84 -8.62 -8.79
C TYR A 33 0.03 -8.62 -10.10
N ALA A 34 0.02 -9.77 -10.79
CA ALA A 34 -0.37 -9.91 -12.19
C ALA A 34 -1.74 -9.30 -12.52
N ILE A 35 -2.73 -9.50 -11.65
CA ILE A 35 -4.09 -8.96 -11.87
C ILE A 35 -4.09 -7.43 -11.76
N TYR A 36 -3.41 -6.87 -10.75
CA TYR A 36 -3.34 -5.42 -10.59
C TYR A 36 -2.62 -4.78 -11.78
N CYS A 37 -1.46 -5.30 -12.15
CA CYS A 37 -0.67 -4.77 -13.27
C CYS A 37 -1.38 -4.91 -14.61
N PHE A 38 -2.10 -6.02 -14.83
CA PHE A 38 -2.92 -6.19 -16.02
C PHE A 38 -4.04 -5.12 -16.13
N ILE A 39 -4.75 -4.86 -15.03
CA ILE A 39 -5.78 -3.81 -15.00
C ILE A 39 -5.14 -2.44 -15.21
N LEU A 40 -4.03 -2.15 -14.53
CA LEU A 40 -3.30 -0.89 -14.63
C LEU A 40 -2.84 -0.64 -16.08
N GLN A 41 -2.23 -1.63 -16.72
CA GLN A 41 -1.75 -1.55 -18.11
C GLN A 41 -2.88 -1.31 -19.11
N ASN A 42 -4.03 -1.99 -18.95
CA ASN A 42 -5.17 -1.77 -19.82
C ASN A 42 -5.73 -0.34 -19.71
N ILE A 43 -5.87 0.20 -18.49
CA ILE A 43 -6.34 1.57 -18.31
C ILE A 43 -5.28 2.58 -18.79
N PHE A 44 -4.00 2.31 -18.55
CA PHE A 44 -2.91 3.14 -19.05
C PHE A 44 -2.90 3.19 -20.59
N ASN A 45 -3.08 2.08 -21.27
CA ASN A 45 -3.16 2.04 -22.74
C ASN A 45 -4.35 2.82 -23.31
N LEU A 46 -5.42 2.99 -22.54
CA LEU A 46 -6.57 3.81 -22.93
C LEU A 46 -6.38 5.30 -22.65
N THR A 47 -5.65 5.63 -21.61
CA THR A 47 -5.56 7.03 -21.11
C THR A 47 -4.23 7.71 -21.43
N ASN A 48 -3.20 6.93 -21.72
CA ASN A 48 -1.79 7.35 -21.84
C ASN A 48 -1.28 8.14 -20.63
N ASP A 49 -1.94 8.00 -19.46
CA ASP A 49 -1.60 8.68 -18.20
C ASP A 49 -1.67 7.72 -17.04
N ILE A 50 -0.51 7.47 -16.41
CA ILE A 50 -0.39 6.54 -15.29
C ILE A 50 -1.12 7.04 -14.03
N GLY A 51 -1.17 8.35 -13.83
CA GLY A 51 -1.87 8.97 -12.71
C GLY A 51 -3.39 8.81 -12.85
N ILE A 52 -3.93 8.95 -14.07
CA ILE A 52 -5.35 8.69 -14.36
C ILE A 52 -5.64 7.21 -14.18
N ALA A 53 -4.80 6.33 -14.73
CA ALA A 53 -4.99 4.88 -14.62
C ALA A 53 -5.07 4.42 -13.16
N THR A 54 -4.13 4.87 -12.33
CA THR A 54 -4.07 4.51 -10.92
C THR A 54 -5.23 5.10 -10.12
N SER A 55 -5.56 6.38 -10.35
CA SER A 55 -6.69 7.07 -9.68
C SER A 55 -8.03 6.42 -10.02
N SER A 56 -8.19 5.90 -11.24
CA SER A 56 -9.39 5.17 -11.66
C SER A 56 -9.54 3.87 -10.85
N ILE A 57 -8.46 3.09 -10.72
CA ILE A 57 -8.45 1.88 -9.86
C ILE A 57 -8.75 2.28 -8.41
N GLY A 58 -8.15 3.36 -7.93
CA GLY A 58 -8.37 3.90 -6.58
C GLY A 58 -9.83 4.28 -6.33
N GLY A 59 -10.47 4.98 -7.28
CA GLY A 59 -11.88 5.35 -7.20
C GLY A 59 -12.81 4.14 -7.17
N ILE A 60 -12.58 3.16 -8.04
CA ILE A 60 -13.32 1.89 -8.05
C ILE A 60 -13.13 1.16 -6.70
N SER A 61 -11.91 1.17 -6.17
CA SER A 61 -11.60 0.53 -4.88
C SER A 61 -12.37 1.17 -3.73
N ILE A 62 -12.43 2.51 -3.64
CA ILE A 62 -13.22 3.24 -2.63
C ILE A 62 -14.70 2.88 -2.76
N PHE A 63 -15.23 2.88 -3.99
CA PHE A 63 -16.63 2.51 -4.23
C PHE A 63 -16.93 1.09 -3.71
N LEU A 64 -16.07 0.11 -4.03
CA LEU A 64 -16.23 -1.28 -3.58
C LEU A 64 -16.10 -1.42 -2.06
N ILE A 65 -15.14 -0.72 -1.43
CA ILE A 65 -14.97 -0.68 0.03
C ILE A 65 -16.27 -0.19 0.69
N ILE A 66 -16.83 0.92 0.23
CA ILE A 66 -18.07 1.49 0.77
C ILE A 66 -19.24 0.53 0.55
N LEU A 67 -19.43 0.06 -0.67
CA LEU A 67 -20.54 -0.83 -1.03
C LEU A 67 -20.58 -2.11 -0.16
N TYR A 68 -19.43 -2.76 -0.02
CA TYR A 68 -19.38 -4.01 0.74
C TYR A 68 -19.32 -3.79 2.25
N SER A 69 -18.83 -2.65 2.72
CA SER A 69 -18.99 -2.24 4.12
C SER A 69 -20.46 -2.04 4.47
N ILE A 70 -21.26 -1.38 3.62
CA ILE A 70 -22.72 -1.25 3.80
C ILE A 70 -23.39 -2.63 3.83
N LYS A 71 -23.02 -3.52 2.89
CA LYS A 71 -23.54 -4.89 2.87
C LYS A 71 -23.21 -5.66 4.16
N LEU A 72 -21.99 -5.52 4.69
CA LEU A 72 -21.58 -6.11 5.97
C LEU A 72 -22.41 -5.56 7.14
N PHE A 73 -22.60 -4.23 7.22
CA PHE A 73 -23.44 -3.61 8.24
C PHE A 73 -24.86 -4.19 8.24
N LYS A 74 -25.47 -4.27 7.06
CA LYS A 74 -26.81 -4.87 6.90
C LYS A 74 -26.81 -6.35 7.33
N LEU A 75 -25.75 -7.09 6.99
CA LEU A 75 -25.62 -8.50 7.32
C LEU A 75 -25.46 -8.72 8.83
N PHE A 76 -24.79 -7.82 9.54
CA PHE A 76 -24.70 -7.80 11.01
C PHE A 76 -25.90 -7.16 11.69
N LYS A 77 -26.90 -6.68 10.93
CA LYS A 77 -28.08 -5.95 11.42
C LYS A 77 -27.71 -4.73 12.28
N LEU A 78 -26.71 -4.00 11.84
CA LEU A 78 -26.27 -2.75 12.48
C LEU A 78 -27.02 -1.56 11.82
N SER A 79 -27.24 -0.50 12.61
CA SER A 79 -27.85 0.75 12.15
C SER A 79 -26.83 1.87 12.02
N ASP A 80 -27.24 2.99 11.38
CA ASP A 80 -26.43 4.20 11.21
C ASP A 80 -25.11 3.96 10.48
N PHE A 81 -25.13 3.12 9.43
CA PHE A 81 -23.96 2.83 8.59
C PHE A 81 -23.48 4.08 7.82
N GLU A 82 -24.33 5.08 7.67
CA GLU A 82 -24.03 6.34 6.98
C GLU A 82 -22.84 7.06 7.61
N TYR A 83 -22.70 7.01 8.94
CA TYR A 83 -21.58 7.64 9.65
C TYR A 83 -20.26 6.92 9.35
N MET A 84 -20.27 5.58 9.35
CA MET A 84 -19.08 4.82 8.96
C MET A 84 -18.69 5.09 7.51
N VAL A 85 -19.66 5.18 6.59
CA VAL A 85 -19.39 5.52 5.19
C VAL A 85 -18.69 6.85 5.07
N LEU A 86 -19.17 7.89 5.78
CA LEU A 86 -18.56 9.21 5.75
C LEU A 86 -17.16 9.21 6.40
N ILE A 87 -16.95 8.46 7.49
CA ILE A 87 -15.64 8.30 8.12
C ILE A 87 -14.65 7.65 7.16
N LEU A 88 -15.06 6.59 6.44
CA LEU A 88 -14.22 5.92 5.45
C LEU A 88 -13.95 6.81 4.22
N PHE A 89 -15.01 7.43 3.68
CA PHE A 89 -14.90 8.26 2.48
C PHE A 89 -14.02 9.50 2.68
N LEU A 90 -14.06 10.12 3.87
CA LEU A 90 -13.27 11.30 4.21
C LEU A 90 -11.99 10.95 5.00
N ASN A 91 -11.62 9.67 5.07
CA ASN A 91 -10.39 9.25 5.73
C ASN A 91 -9.16 9.71 4.93
N PRO A 92 -8.23 10.48 5.54
CA PRO A 92 -7.06 11.02 4.85
C PRO A 92 -6.17 9.94 4.24
N PHE A 93 -5.99 8.82 4.93
CA PHE A 93 -5.14 7.73 4.48
C PHE A 93 -5.71 7.01 3.25
N ILE A 94 -7.03 6.74 3.23
CA ILE A 94 -7.72 6.16 2.07
C ILE A 94 -7.59 7.08 0.86
N TRP A 95 -7.76 8.40 1.05
CA TRP A 95 -7.62 9.39 -0.03
C TRP A 95 -6.23 9.39 -0.64
N ILE A 96 -5.18 9.42 0.18
CA ILE A 96 -3.80 9.37 -0.31
C ILE A 96 -3.53 8.04 -1.03
N MET A 97 -3.95 6.91 -0.43
CA MET A 97 -3.73 5.60 -1.03
C MET A 97 -4.48 5.37 -2.33
N SER A 98 -5.60 6.11 -2.58
CA SER A 98 -6.36 5.97 -3.82
C SER A 98 -5.65 6.54 -5.05
N ASN A 99 -4.65 7.38 -4.84
CA ASN A 99 -3.89 8.02 -5.92
C ASN A 99 -2.46 7.49 -6.03
N ARG A 100 -2.03 6.60 -5.13
CA ARG A 100 -0.69 6.02 -5.20
C ARG A 100 -0.61 4.90 -6.22
N TYR A 101 0.54 4.77 -6.85
CA TYR A 101 0.85 3.70 -7.81
C TYR A 101 1.10 2.38 -7.09
N MET A 102 0.07 1.86 -6.42
CA MET A 102 0.17 0.67 -5.57
C MET A 102 -1.13 -0.15 -5.52
N PRO A 103 -1.02 -1.49 -5.37
CA PRO A 103 -2.17 -2.38 -5.33
C PRO A 103 -2.92 -2.40 -3.99
N ASP A 104 -2.42 -1.69 -2.96
CA ASP A 104 -2.86 -1.87 -1.58
C ASP A 104 -4.35 -1.55 -1.38
N LEU A 105 -4.86 -0.44 -1.94
CA LEU A 105 -6.27 -0.07 -1.78
C LEU A 105 -7.21 -1.01 -2.56
N PHE A 106 -6.80 -1.44 -3.75
CA PHE A 106 -7.56 -2.43 -4.51
C PHE A 106 -7.57 -3.78 -3.79
N GLY A 107 -6.43 -4.19 -3.20
CA GLY A 107 -6.36 -5.34 -2.31
C GLY A 107 -7.29 -5.22 -1.10
N LEU A 108 -7.41 -4.04 -0.47
CA LEU A 108 -8.36 -3.81 0.62
C LEU A 108 -9.82 -3.99 0.16
N SER A 109 -10.18 -3.51 -1.03
CA SER A 109 -11.53 -3.71 -1.56
C SER A 109 -11.88 -5.19 -1.72
N LEU A 110 -10.95 -5.98 -2.27
CA LEU A 110 -11.11 -7.42 -2.39
C LEU A 110 -11.17 -8.14 -1.04
N LEU A 111 -10.35 -7.71 -0.07
CA LEU A 111 -10.39 -8.24 1.30
C LEU A 111 -11.77 -8.05 1.92
N ILE A 112 -12.39 -6.87 1.79
CA ILE A 112 -13.72 -6.59 2.35
C ILE A 112 -14.79 -7.40 1.61
N ILE A 113 -14.70 -7.55 0.29
CA ILE A 113 -15.60 -8.41 -0.50
C ILE A 113 -15.47 -9.86 -0.01
N CYS A 114 -14.24 -10.35 0.12
CA CYS A 114 -14.00 -11.72 0.58
C CYS A 114 -14.53 -11.94 2.00
N PHE A 115 -14.32 -10.97 2.90
CA PHE A 115 -14.82 -11.01 4.27
C PHE A 115 -16.36 -11.01 4.31
N TYR A 116 -17.02 -10.26 3.44
CA TYR A 116 -18.48 -10.30 3.29
C TYR A 116 -18.97 -11.71 2.93
N TYR A 117 -18.34 -12.38 1.97
CA TYR A 117 -18.73 -13.75 1.60
C TYR A 117 -18.39 -14.76 2.68
N LEU A 118 -17.29 -14.59 3.42
CA LEU A 118 -16.99 -15.39 4.60
C LEU A 118 -18.11 -15.33 5.65
N ILE A 119 -18.62 -14.13 5.97
CA ILE A 119 -19.74 -13.98 6.91
C ILE A 119 -21.02 -14.56 6.34
N ARG A 120 -21.26 -14.48 5.03
CA ARG A 120 -22.39 -15.13 4.37
C ARG A 120 -22.34 -16.67 4.48
N ILE A 121 -21.15 -17.25 4.27
CA ILE A 121 -20.92 -18.70 4.46
C ILE A 121 -21.34 -19.11 5.87
N ILE A 122 -20.93 -18.38 6.89
CA ILE A 122 -21.24 -18.68 8.28
C ILE A 122 -22.75 -18.58 8.56
N LYS A 123 -23.43 -17.61 7.94
CA LYS A 123 -24.85 -17.35 8.21
C LYS A 123 -25.82 -18.19 7.36
N PHE A 124 -25.47 -18.42 6.11
CA PHE A 124 -26.43 -19.00 5.13
C PHE A 124 -25.99 -20.36 4.59
N ASN A 125 -24.68 -20.67 4.67
CA ASN A 125 -24.13 -21.96 4.20
C ASN A 125 -24.50 -22.31 2.75
N GLU A 126 -24.53 -21.31 1.83
CA GLU A 126 -24.89 -21.50 0.44
C GLU A 126 -23.67 -21.83 -0.43
N ILE A 127 -23.75 -22.78 -1.36
CA ILE A 127 -22.66 -23.22 -2.25
C ILE A 127 -22.07 -22.04 -3.03
N LYS A 128 -22.93 -21.15 -3.54
CA LYS A 128 -22.48 -19.96 -4.30
C LYS A 128 -21.54 -19.07 -3.50
N ASP A 129 -21.78 -18.94 -2.18
CA ASP A 129 -20.95 -18.10 -1.33
C ASP A 129 -19.56 -18.70 -1.13
N PHE A 130 -19.48 -20.04 -1.01
CA PHE A 130 -18.19 -20.76 -1.00
C PHE A 130 -17.42 -20.57 -2.30
N LEU A 131 -18.07 -20.74 -3.44
CA LEU A 131 -17.42 -20.60 -4.75
C LEU A 131 -16.90 -19.18 -4.95
N ILE A 132 -17.73 -18.16 -4.68
CA ILE A 132 -17.33 -16.74 -4.83
C ILE A 132 -16.20 -16.39 -3.85
N PHE A 133 -16.26 -16.85 -2.60
CA PHE A 133 -15.21 -16.67 -1.63
C PHE A 133 -13.86 -17.20 -2.15
N GLY A 134 -13.85 -18.42 -2.69
CA GLY A 134 -12.66 -19.02 -3.27
C GLY A 134 -12.12 -18.22 -4.47
N ILE A 135 -13.00 -17.82 -5.39
CA ILE A 135 -12.62 -17.00 -6.56
C ILE A 135 -11.96 -15.70 -6.10
N ILE A 136 -12.54 -15.00 -5.12
CA ILE A 136 -12.00 -13.71 -4.67
C ILE A 136 -10.67 -13.88 -3.93
N ILE A 137 -10.50 -14.96 -3.15
CA ILE A 137 -9.19 -15.26 -2.51
C ILE A 137 -8.11 -15.48 -3.57
N GLY A 138 -8.41 -16.24 -4.64
CA GLY A 138 -7.43 -16.44 -5.72
C GLY A 138 -7.10 -15.16 -6.48
N ILE A 139 -8.08 -14.28 -6.72
CA ILE A 139 -7.87 -12.93 -7.26
C ILE A 139 -7.02 -12.09 -6.28
N GLN A 140 -7.33 -12.16 -4.98
CA GLN A 140 -6.57 -11.46 -3.92
C GLN A 140 -5.09 -11.83 -3.93
N CYS A 141 -4.75 -13.10 -4.18
CA CYS A 141 -3.35 -13.54 -4.32
C CYS A 141 -2.64 -12.83 -5.48
N GLY A 142 -3.32 -12.60 -6.60
CA GLY A 142 -2.77 -11.90 -7.76
C GLY A 142 -2.78 -10.36 -7.65
N VAL A 143 -3.42 -9.81 -6.60
CA VAL A 143 -3.44 -8.35 -6.33
C VAL A 143 -2.61 -8.01 -5.10
N ARG A 144 -2.81 -8.70 -3.97
CA ARG A 144 -2.13 -8.40 -2.71
C ARG A 144 -2.07 -9.62 -1.80
N LEU A 145 -1.10 -10.50 -2.07
CA LEU A 145 -0.90 -11.76 -1.35
C LEU A 145 -0.78 -11.55 0.17
N SER A 146 -0.17 -10.46 0.63
CA SER A 146 0.05 -10.17 2.05
C SER A 146 -1.24 -9.95 2.87
N TYR A 147 -2.41 -9.89 2.23
CA TYR A 147 -3.71 -9.79 2.93
C TYR A 147 -4.38 -11.15 3.17
N VAL A 148 -3.92 -12.20 2.50
CA VAL A 148 -4.46 -13.56 2.65
C VAL A 148 -4.38 -14.11 4.07
N PRO A 149 -3.31 -13.83 4.87
CA PRO A 149 -3.25 -14.28 6.27
C PRO A 149 -4.41 -13.81 7.14
N PHE A 150 -5.15 -12.77 6.75
CA PHE A 150 -6.38 -12.36 7.40
C PHE A 150 -7.42 -13.49 7.48
N PHE A 151 -7.45 -14.38 6.48
CA PHE A 151 -8.45 -15.46 6.37
C PHE A 151 -7.98 -16.80 6.94
N LEU A 152 -6.77 -16.92 7.46
CA LEU A 152 -6.26 -18.18 8.03
C LEU A 152 -7.19 -18.81 9.08
N PRO A 153 -7.81 -18.04 10.02
CA PRO A 153 -8.73 -18.64 10.98
C PRO A 153 -9.94 -19.32 10.36
N ALA A 154 -10.39 -18.84 9.19
CA ALA A 154 -11.52 -19.43 8.50
C ALA A 154 -11.24 -20.87 8.02
N LEU A 155 -9.98 -21.17 7.64
CA LEU A 155 -9.55 -22.49 7.21
C LEU A 155 -9.68 -23.55 8.32
N PHE A 156 -9.54 -23.13 9.59
CA PHE A 156 -9.58 -24.02 10.75
C PHE A 156 -10.97 -24.10 11.41
N LEU A 157 -11.85 -23.13 11.15
CA LEU A 157 -13.13 -23.01 11.84
C LEU A 157 -14.33 -23.39 10.97
N ILE A 158 -14.16 -23.47 9.66
CA ILE A 158 -15.23 -23.83 8.72
C ILE A 158 -14.99 -25.26 8.23
N PHE A 159 -15.49 -26.22 9.01
CA PHE A 159 -15.51 -27.64 8.61
C PHE A 159 -16.81 -27.95 7.89
N ASN A 160 -16.77 -27.91 6.55
CA ASN A 160 -17.95 -28.22 5.71
C ASN A 160 -17.48 -28.81 4.39
N VAL A 161 -18.17 -29.82 3.89
CA VAL A 161 -17.87 -30.45 2.58
C VAL A 161 -17.94 -29.41 1.45
N LYS A 162 -18.77 -28.36 1.60
CA LYS A 162 -18.88 -27.27 0.63
C LYS A 162 -17.61 -26.43 0.50
N VAL A 163 -16.62 -26.57 1.38
CA VAL A 163 -15.30 -25.94 1.25
C VAL A 163 -14.61 -26.36 -0.05
N MET A 164 -14.96 -27.54 -0.61
CA MET A 164 -14.46 -27.95 -1.92
C MET A 164 -14.82 -26.96 -3.04
N TYR A 165 -15.96 -26.29 -2.97
CA TYR A 165 -16.31 -25.23 -3.93
C TYR A 165 -15.43 -23.98 -3.77
N SER A 166 -14.98 -23.67 -2.54
CA SER A 166 -14.01 -22.60 -2.33
C SER A 166 -12.64 -22.98 -2.90
N ILE A 167 -12.21 -24.22 -2.71
CA ILE A 167 -10.96 -24.72 -3.29
C ILE A 167 -11.04 -24.68 -4.82
N LEU A 168 -12.14 -25.13 -5.42
CA LEU A 168 -12.35 -25.07 -6.86
C LEU A 168 -12.29 -23.62 -7.38
N GLY A 169 -13.00 -22.70 -6.75
CA GLY A 169 -12.99 -21.28 -7.11
C GLY A 169 -11.59 -20.67 -6.99
N PHE A 170 -10.86 -21.01 -5.94
CA PHE A 170 -9.48 -20.59 -5.71
C PHE A 170 -8.54 -21.11 -6.81
N LEU A 171 -8.60 -22.39 -7.14
CA LEU A 171 -7.74 -22.99 -8.16
C LEU A 171 -8.01 -22.39 -9.55
N ILE A 172 -9.28 -22.20 -9.93
CA ILE A 172 -9.65 -21.58 -11.21
C ILE A 172 -9.10 -20.15 -11.29
N SER A 173 -9.38 -19.32 -10.28
CA SER A 173 -8.99 -17.91 -10.31
C SER A 173 -7.48 -17.70 -10.15
N THR A 174 -6.81 -18.52 -9.34
CA THR A 174 -5.34 -18.49 -9.21
C THR A 174 -4.68 -18.98 -10.50
N GLY A 175 -5.17 -20.07 -11.08
CA GLY A 175 -4.66 -20.60 -12.35
C GLY A 175 -4.78 -19.58 -13.50
N ALA A 176 -5.86 -18.82 -13.52
CA ALA A 176 -6.10 -17.82 -14.57
C ALA A 176 -5.03 -16.71 -14.66
N TRP A 177 -4.37 -16.36 -13.58
CA TRP A 177 -3.29 -15.36 -13.61
C TRP A 177 -1.89 -15.96 -13.40
N LEU A 178 -1.77 -17.03 -12.62
CA LEU A 178 -0.48 -17.61 -12.29
C LEU A 178 0.12 -18.37 -13.49
N ILE A 179 -0.71 -19.11 -14.24
CA ILE A 179 -0.24 -19.86 -15.41
C ILE A 179 0.35 -18.90 -16.47
N PRO A 180 -0.36 -17.82 -16.90
CA PRO A 180 0.24 -16.84 -17.79
C PRO A 180 1.50 -16.18 -17.24
N LEU A 181 1.53 -15.85 -15.95
CA LEU A 181 2.69 -15.24 -15.31
C LEU A 181 3.92 -16.15 -15.40
N VAL A 182 3.77 -17.43 -15.04
CA VAL A 182 4.85 -18.43 -15.13
C VAL A 182 5.29 -18.64 -16.58
N TYR A 183 4.34 -18.66 -17.51
CA TYR A 183 4.65 -18.81 -18.95
C TYR A 183 5.50 -17.64 -19.50
N ILE A 184 5.11 -16.39 -19.17
CA ILE A 184 5.82 -15.17 -19.62
C ILE A 184 7.20 -15.06 -18.97
N THR A 185 7.30 -15.37 -17.67
CA THR A 185 8.56 -15.24 -16.91
C THR A 185 9.53 -16.40 -17.22
N GLY A 186 9.02 -17.54 -17.65
CA GLY A 186 9.74 -18.80 -17.72
C GLY A 186 9.78 -19.53 -16.39
N TYR A 187 9.52 -20.84 -16.40
CA TYR A 187 9.36 -21.63 -15.16
C TYR A 187 10.58 -21.59 -14.23
N GLU A 188 11.78 -21.76 -14.78
CA GLU A 188 13.02 -21.75 -13.99
C GLU A 188 13.29 -20.39 -13.36
N ASN A 189 13.17 -19.33 -14.16
CA ASN A 189 13.33 -17.95 -13.69
C ASN A 189 12.30 -17.60 -12.62
N PHE A 190 11.05 -18.03 -12.79
CA PHE A 190 9.99 -17.81 -11.80
C PHE A 190 10.31 -18.49 -10.47
N LEU A 191 10.81 -19.73 -10.50
CA LEU A 191 11.22 -20.45 -9.28
C LEU A 191 12.42 -19.79 -8.59
N GLU A 192 13.37 -19.30 -9.38
CA GLU A 192 14.54 -18.59 -8.82
C GLU A 192 14.11 -17.31 -8.12
N ILE A 193 13.29 -16.46 -8.77
CA ILE A 193 12.77 -15.23 -8.17
C ILE A 193 11.93 -15.56 -6.93
N PHE A 194 11.04 -16.57 -7.00
CA PHE A 194 10.25 -17.00 -5.86
C PHE A 194 11.13 -17.30 -4.64
N LYS A 195 12.20 -18.06 -4.83
CA LYS A 195 13.13 -18.41 -3.75
C LYS A 195 13.88 -17.18 -3.24
N ASN A 196 14.44 -16.38 -4.15
CA ASN A 196 15.28 -15.24 -3.81
C ASN A 196 14.47 -14.13 -3.11
N ASP A 197 13.29 -13.78 -3.63
CA ASP A 197 12.46 -12.71 -3.08
C ASP A 197 11.77 -13.14 -1.77
N THR A 198 11.35 -14.41 -1.67
CA THR A 198 10.81 -14.94 -0.42
C THR A 198 11.90 -14.95 0.65
N HIS A 199 13.10 -15.46 0.35
CA HIS A 199 14.23 -15.43 1.27
C HIS A 199 14.64 -13.98 1.61
N GLY A 200 14.67 -13.09 0.62
CA GLY A 200 14.94 -11.66 0.80
C GLY A 200 13.95 -11.01 1.76
N HIS A 201 12.65 -11.24 1.56
CA HIS A 201 11.60 -10.69 2.40
C HIS A 201 11.73 -11.12 3.87
N PHE A 202 11.92 -12.40 4.10
CA PHE A 202 11.95 -12.93 5.48
C PHE A 202 13.29 -12.70 6.19
N TYR A 203 14.43 -12.75 5.48
CA TYR A 203 15.75 -12.86 6.13
C TYR A 203 16.76 -11.78 5.77
N LYS A 204 16.57 -10.98 4.68
CA LYS A 204 17.59 -10.04 4.21
C LYS A 204 17.17 -8.57 4.21
N TRP A 205 15.92 -8.24 3.90
CA TRP A 205 15.52 -6.86 3.64
C TRP A 205 15.13 -6.04 4.88
N GLY A 206 15.33 -6.56 6.09
CA GLY A 206 15.16 -5.83 7.34
C GLY A 206 13.70 -5.46 7.69
N GLY A 207 12.72 -6.06 7.00
CA GLY A 207 11.31 -5.72 7.18
C GLY A 207 10.55 -6.56 8.20
N THR A 208 11.01 -7.78 8.46
CA THR A 208 10.37 -8.77 9.35
C THR A 208 11.09 -8.84 10.70
N ILE A 209 10.48 -9.51 11.68
CA ILE A 209 11.14 -9.77 12.96
C ILE A 209 12.39 -10.66 12.82
N LEU A 210 12.46 -11.45 11.74
CA LEU A 210 13.58 -12.37 11.48
C LEU A 210 14.80 -11.66 10.87
N SER A 211 14.61 -10.49 10.29
CA SER A 211 15.65 -9.76 9.55
C SER A 211 15.90 -8.35 10.06
N SER A 212 15.05 -7.82 10.95
CA SER A 212 15.18 -6.45 11.46
C SER A 212 15.81 -6.46 12.86
N GLU A 213 16.61 -5.43 13.14
CA GLU A 213 17.13 -5.16 14.48
C GLU A 213 16.06 -4.57 15.43
N SER A 214 14.87 -4.27 14.92
CA SER A 214 13.79 -3.66 15.69
C SER A 214 13.20 -4.66 16.67
N SER A 215 13.20 -4.32 17.97
CA SER A 215 12.53 -5.12 18.99
C SER A 215 11.01 -5.18 18.77
N LEU A 216 10.37 -6.23 19.28
CA LEU A 216 8.92 -6.38 19.22
C LEU A 216 8.18 -5.16 19.79
N LYS A 217 8.74 -4.53 20.82
CA LYS A 217 8.19 -3.30 21.42
C LYS A 217 8.17 -2.13 20.43
N ILE A 218 9.26 -1.92 19.69
CA ILE A 218 9.36 -0.88 18.66
C ILE A 218 8.38 -1.16 17.53
N ARG A 219 8.29 -2.40 17.08
CA ARG A 219 7.34 -2.81 16.03
C ARG A 219 5.90 -2.57 16.45
N LEU A 220 5.53 -2.89 17.68
CA LEU A 220 4.20 -2.65 18.23
C LEU A 220 3.91 -1.14 18.32
N TYR A 221 4.88 -0.35 18.78
CA TYR A 221 4.75 1.12 18.82
C TYR A 221 4.52 1.69 17.42
N ASN A 222 5.32 1.30 16.44
CA ASN A 222 5.17 1.73 15.05
C ASN A 222 3.81 1.34 14.47
N LEU A 223 3.34 0.12 14.76
CA LEU A 223 2.03 -0.36 14.29
C LEU A 223 0.90 0.50 14.86
N ILE A 224 0.93 0.81 16.17
CA ILE A 224 -0.06 1.67 16.83
C ILE A 224 0.04 3.10 16.26
N GLU A 225 1.25 3.64 16.14
CA GLU A 225 1.47 4.95 15.55
C GLU A 225 0.87 5.02 14.14
N TYR A 226 1.18 4.06 13.27
CA TYR A 226 0.65 4.04 11.90
C TYR A 226 -0.87 3.95 11.85
N VAL A 227 -1.49 3.12 12.70
CA VAL A 227 -2.96 3.01 12.75
C VAL A 227 -3.60 4.33 13.13
N PHE A 228 -3.12 4.99 14.16
CA PHE A 228 -3.76 6.20 14.68
C PHE A 228 -3.23 7.48 14.03
N VAL A 229 -1.92 7.64 13.86
CA VAL A 229 -1.32 8.87 13.32
C VAL A 229 -1.48 8.93 11.81
N ASP A 230 -1.03 7.91 11.09
CA ASP A 230 -1.14 7.92 9.63
C ASP A 230 -2.55 7.54 9.17
N GLY A 231 -3.19 6.55 9.79
CA GLY A 231 -4.50 6.04 9.43
C GLY A 231 -5.66 6.98 9.76
N PHE A 232 -5.60 7.70 10.89
CA PHE A 232 -6.70 8.54 11.37
C PHE A 232 -6.27 9.95 11.78
N SER A 233 -5.08 10.38 11.37
CA SER A 233 -4.56 11.73 11.66
C SER A 233 -4.56 12.11 13.14
N PHE A 234 -4.21 11.16 13.99
CA PHE A 234 -3.96 11.43 15.41
C PHE A 234 -2.72 12.33 15.55
N TRP A 235 -2.66 13.10 16.63
CA TRP A 235 -1.53 13.98 16.86
C TRP A 235 -0.22 13.22 17.09
N ALA A 236 0.84 13.75 16.49
CA ALA A 236 2.22 13.36 16.75
C ALA A 236 3.13 14.58 16.59
N LYS A 237 4.36 14.47 17.10
CA LYS A 237 5.36 15.54 16.96
C LYS A 237 5.54 15.92 15.48
N ASN A 238 5.61 17.21 15.21
CA ASN A 238 5.71 17.80 13.86
C ASN A 238 4.46 17.67 12.97
N ARG A 239 3.32 17.29 13.53
CA ARG A 239 2.03 17.32 12.84
C ARG A 239 1.30 18.65 13.09
N ASN A 240 0.38 19.01 12.20
CA ASN A 240 -0.43 20.22 12.30
C ASN A 240 -1.28 20.16 13.59
N TRP A 241 -1.51 21.32 14.23
CA TRP A 241 -2.32 21.46 15.45
C TRP A 241 -3.75 20.92 15.31
N THR A 242 -4.32 20.94 14.08
CA THR A 242 -5.65 20.37 13.81
C THR A 242 -5.75 18.88 14.14
N THR A 243 -4.61 18.16 14.14
CA THR A 243 -4.57 16.75 14.55
C THR A 243 -4.82 16.57 16.04
N ILE A 244 -4.59 17.59 16.87
CA ILE A 244 -4.93 17.59 18.32
C ILE A 244 -6.45 17.49 18.49
N ILE A 245 -7.20 18.31 17.74
CA ILE A 245 -8.68 18.30 17.76
C ILE A 245 -9.18 16.92 17.34
N ASN A 246 -8.63 16.38 16.25
CA ASN A 246 -8.99 15.05 15.77
C ASN A 246 -8.71 13.96 16.80
N SER A 247 -7.59 14.05 17.51
CA SER A 247 -7.22 13.12 18.59
C SER A 247 -8.21 13.15 19.75
N ILE A 248 -8.68 14.32 20.15
CA ILE A 248 -9.68 14.47 21.21
C ILE A 248 -10.97 13.75 20.84
N PHE A 249 -11.48 13.93 19.61
CA PHE A 249 -12.67 13.22 19.13
C PHE A 249 -12.47 11.71 19.14
N ILE A 250 -11.36 11.22 18.62
CA ILE A 250 -11.04 9.79 18.59
C ILE A 250 -11.03 9.22 20.00
N LEU A 251 -10.35 9.87 20.94
CA LEU A 251 -10.30 9.43 22.34
C LEU A 251 -11.68 9.42 22.99
N VAL A 252 -12.48 10.47 22.80
CA VAL A 252 -13.86 10.55 23.34
C VAL A 252 -14.71 9.41 22.79
N PHE A 253 -14.64 9.12 21.49
CA PHE A 253 -15.41 8.03 20.87
C PHE A 253 -14.97 6.66 21.41
N PHE A 254 -13.67 6.42 21.55
CA PHE A 254 -13.18 5.18 22.13
C PHE A 254 -13.57 5.02 23.60
N VAL A 255 -13.41 6.07 24.42
CA VAL A 255 -13.82 6.03 25.84
C VAL A 255 -15.31 5.73 25.96
N SER A 256 -16.15 6.36 25.13
CA SER A 256 -17.58 6.10 25.12
C SER A 256 -17.92 4.66 24.72
N LEU A 257 -17.26 4.15 23.67
CA LEU A 257 -17.41 2.76 23.24
C LEU A 257 -17.02 1.78 24.36
N PHE A 258 -15.86 1.98 24.99
CA PHE A 258 -15.39 1.12 26.07
C PHE A 258 -16.35 1.15 27.28
N LYS A 259 -16.81 2.31 27.71
CA LYS A 259 -17.83 2.42 28.77
C LYS A 259 -19.08 1.59 28.42
N LYS A 260 -19.61 1.72 27.19
CA LYS A 260 -20.76 0.93 26.73
C LYS A 260 -20.49 -0.58 26.79
N VAL A 261 -19.32 -1.01 26.34
CA VAL A 261 -18.93 -2.43 26.30
C VAL A 261 -18.78 -2.99 27.73
N PHE A 262 -18.10 -2.27 28.63
CA PHE A 262 -17.86 -2.75 29.98
C PHE A 262 -19.12 -2.73 30.86
N PHE A 263 -19.95 -1.69 30.76
CA PHE A 263 -21.12 -1.53 31.67
C PHE A 263 -22.39 -2.22 31.13
N LYS A 264 -22.52 -2.49 29.85
CA LYS A 264 -23.75 -3.07 29.28
C LYS A 264 -23.64 -4.56 28.90
N ARG A 265 -22.48 -5.21 28.98
CA ARG A 265 -22.33 -6.60 28.57
C ARG A 265 -22.69 -7.61 29.61
N LYS A 266 -23.81 -8.28 29.42
CA LYS A 266 -23.94 -9.70 29.77
C LYS A 266 -23.30 -10.49 28.63
N LEU A 267 -22.15 -11.11 28.87
CA LEU A 267 -21.41 -11.99 27.91
C LEU A 267 -22.20 -13.30 27.62
N LYS A 268 -23.51 -13.22 27.39
CA LYS A 268 -24.32 -14.37 27.02
C LYS A 268 -24.34 -14.50 25.50
N ASN A 269 -23.84 -15.64 24.98
CA ASN A 269 -23.91 -16.11 23.60
C ASN A 269 -23.19 -15.24 22.56
N ILE A 270 -21.84 -15.29 22.56
CA ILE A 270 -21.04 -14.71 21.45
C ILE A 270 -21.30 -15.51 20.18
N LYS A 271 -21.76 -14.85 19.14
CA LYS A 271 -22.06 -15.49 17.86
C LYS A 271 -20.75 -15.87 17.12
N LEU A 272 -20.80 -16.97 16.37
CA LEU A 272 -19.65 -17.47 15.62
C LEU A 272 -19.06 -16.43 14.66
N GLU A 273 -19.91 -15.63 13.98
CA GLU A 273 -19.45 -14.57 13.10
C GLU A 273 -18.62 -13.50 13.84
N THR A 274 -18.91 -13.23 15.10
CA THR A 274 -18.13 -12.29 15.95
C THR A 274 -16.77 -12.87 16.31
N VAL A 275 -16.74 -14.17 16.66
CA VAL A 275 -15.49 -14.89 16.97
C VAL A 275 -14.56 -14.90 15.75
N ILE A 276 -15.10 -15.29 14.59
CA ILE A 276 -14.32 -15.36 13.35
C ILE A 276 -13.83 -13.96 12.95
N THR A 277 -14.67 -12.94 13.07
CA THR A 277 -14.24 -11.54 12.82
C THR A 277 -13.04 -11.18 13.68
N PHE A 278 -13.13 -11.42 14.99
CA PHE A 278 -12.03 -11.12 15.92
C PHE A 278 -10.75 -11.89 15.54
N LEU A 279 -10.87 -13.18 15.26
CA LEU A 279 -9.72 -14.02 14.92
C LEU A 279 -9.08 -13.63 13.58
N CYS A 280 -9.87 -13.22 12.57
CA CYS A 280 -9.33 -12.70 11.31
C CYS A 280 -8.49 -11.44 11.53
N PHE A 281 -8.99 -10.47 12.30
CA PHE A 281 -8.21 -9.27 12.62
C PHE A 281 -7.00 -9.58 13.49
N LEU A 282 -7.09 -10.50 14.43
CA LEU A 282 -5.97 -10.95 15.26
C LEU A 282 -4.89 -11.64 14.41
N SER A 283 -5.30 -12.53 13.50
CA SER A 283 -4.38 -13.18 12.56
C SER A 283 -3.62 -12.17 11.72
N TYR A 284 -4.32 -11.18 11.17
CA TYR A 284 -3.69 -10.14 10.38
C TYR A 284 -2.79 -9.22 11.24
N PHE A 285 -3.20 -8.93 12.47
CA PHE A 285 -2.37 -8.17 13.42
C PHE A 285 -1.03 -8.88 13.69
N ILE A 286 -1.08 -10.19 13.99
CA ILE A 286 0.12 -11.00 14.21
C ILE A 286 0.98 -11.03 12.94
N TRP A 287 0.37 -11.21 11.78
CA TRP A 287 1.06 -11.21 10.49
C TRP A 287 1.79 -9.89 10.24
N VAL A 288 1.14 -8.76 10.41
CA VAL A 288 1.75 -7.45 10.20
C VAL A 288 2.85 -7.20 11.22
N LEU A 289 2.59 -7.49 12.49
CA LEU A 289 3.54 -7.28 13.57
C LEU A 289 4.84 -8.06 13.37
N LEU A 290 4.75 -9.30 12.89
CA LEU A 290 5.90 -10.19 12.78
C LEU A 290 6.56 -10.17 11.39
N PHE A 291 5.77 -10.11 10.31
CA PHE A 291 6.23 -10.45 8.97
C PHE A 291 6.09 -9.34 7.93
N GLN A 292 5.57 -8.15 8.29
CA GLN A 292 5.52 -7.02 7.39
C GLN A 292 6.52 -5.92 7.76
N ASN A 293 6.97 -5.14 6.78
CA ASN A 293 7.83 -4.00 7.02
C ASN A 293 7.04 -2.82 7.61
N ILE A 294 6.92 -2.79 8.93
CA ILE A 294 6.30 -1.69 9.68
C ILE A 294 7.31 -0.66 10.19
N ASN A 295 8.58 -0.74 9.77
CA ASN A 295 9.55 0.29 10.11
C ASN A 295 9.42 1.51 9.19
N TYR A 296 9.06 1.29 7.91
CA TYR A 296 9.05 2.35 6.88
C TYR A 296 7.78 2.40 6.03
N LYS A 297 6.86 1.41 6.16
CA LYS A 297 5.72 1.24 5.25
C LYS A 297 4.38 1.25 5.99
N PRO A 298 3.82 2.43 6.34
CA PRO A 298 2.52 2.53 7.03
C PRO A 298 1.37 1.83 6.32
N ARG A 299 1.41 1.68 5.00
CA ARG A 299 0.33 1.07 4.19
C ARG A 299 -0.12 -0.33 4.64
N HIS A 300 0.72 -1.06 5.38
CA HIS A 300 0.35 -2.38 5.89
C HIS A 300 -0.78 -2.35 6.93
N ILE A 301 -1.13 -1.17 7.47
CA ILE A 301 -2.26 -1.02 8.40
C ILE A 301 -3.63 -0.95 7.73
N MET A 302 -3.70 -0.87 6.41
CA MET A 302 -4.95 -0.62 5.68
C MET A 302 -6.11 -1.54 6.07
N PRO A 303 -5.94 -2.86 6.28
CA PRO A 303 -7.02 -3.73 6.72
C PRO A 303 -7.64 -3.37 8.10
N PHE A 304 -6.93 -2.59 8.95
CA PHE A 304 -7.48 -2.12 10.21
C PHE A 304 -8.37 -0.88 10.06
N ILE A 305 -8.25 -0.12 8.97
CA ILE A 305 -8.99 1.13 8.77
C ILE A 305 -10.52 0.93 8.83
N PRO A 306 -11.12 -0.07 8.16
CA PRO A 306 -12.55 -0.31 8.26
C PRO A 306 -13.01 -0.71 9.67
N LEU A 307 -12.17 -1.47 10.41
CA LEU A 307 -12.46 -1.85 11.79
C LEU A 307 -12.48 -0.64 12.72
N ILE A 308 -11.47 0.23 12.62
CA ILE A 308 -11.39 1.45 13.45
C ILE A 308 -12.52 2.41 13.08
N ALA A 309 -12.84 2.57 11.78
CA ALA A 309 -14.00 3.38 11.36
C ALA A 309 -15.31 2.85 11.95
N PHE A 310 -15.49 1.52 11.99
CA PHE A 310 -16.61 0.89 12.68
C PHE A 310 -16.61 1.20 14.19
N MET A 311 -15.46 1.11 14.86
CA MET A 311 -15.35 1.42 16.30
C MET A 311 -15.67 2.89 16.59
N LEU A 312 -15.22 3.81 15.75
CA LEU A 312 -15.56 5.24 15.86
C LEU A 312 -17.05 5.48 15.66
N ASN A 313 -17.67 4.83 14.67
CA ASN A 313 -19.12 4.87 14.48
C ASN A 313 -19.89 4.41 15.72
N GLU A 314 -19.51 3.28 16.32
CA GLU A 314 -20.12 2.78 17.55
C GLU A 314 -19.83 3.69 18.75
N GLY A 315 -18.67 4.34 18.78
CA GLY A 315 -18.32 5.35 19.78
C GLY A 315 -19.26 6.57 19.72
N ILE A 316 -19.50 7.11 18.52
CA ILE A 316 -20.46 8.22 18.29
C ILE A 316 -21.86 7.81 18.75
N ARG A 317 -22.29 6.60 18.38
CA ARG A 317 -23.61 6.05 18.79
C ARG A 317 -23.76 5.86 20.29
N SER A 318 -22.66 5.64 21.00
CA SER A 318 -22.70 5.45 22.46
C SER A 318 -22.73 6.76 23.24
N LEU A 319 -22.41 7.89 22.60
CA LEU A 319 -22.45 9.21 23.25
C LEU A 319 -23.84 9.81 23.32
N SER A 320 -24.72 9.51 22.36
CA SER A 320 -26.08 10.06 22.34
C SER A 320 -27.06 9.13 21.65
N ASP A 321 -28.27 9.03 22.19
CA ASP A 321 -29.37 8.30 21.55
C ASP A 321 -30.08 9.20 20.50
N VAL A 322 -29.89 10.52 20.57
CA VAL A 322 -30.51 11.50 19.66
C VAL A 322 -29.71 11.56 18.35
N LYS A 323 -30.38 11.29 17.23
CA LYS A 323 -29.77 11.25 15.88
C LYS A 323 -29.12 12.57 15.48
N THR A 324 -29.76 13.71 15.82
CA THR A 324 -29.24 15.06 15.53
C THR A 324 -27.89 15.31 16.24
N ASN A 325 -27.79 14.94 17.52
CA ASN A 325 -26.54 15.10 18.28
C ASN A 325 -25.41 14.26 17.69
N ARG A 326 -25.71 13.02 17.28
CA ARG A 326 -24.74 12.15 16.58
C ARG A 326 -24.27 12.75 15.28
N ALA A 327 -25.18 13.32 14.49
CA ALA A 327 -24.83 14.00 13.23
C ALA A 327 -23.93 15.21 13.47
N ILE A 328 -24.21 16.02 14.49
CA ILE A 328 -23.36 17.15 14.89
C ILE A 328 -21.95 16.67 15.28
N LEU A 329 -21.85 15.66 16.15
CA LEU A 329 -20.57 15.08 16.57
C LEU A 329 -19.77 14.56 15.37
N LEU A 330 -20.43 13.89 14.42
CA LEU A 330 -19.81 13.44 13.19
C LEU A 330 -19.28 14.59 12.34
N ILE A 331 -20.08 15.63 12.11
CA ILE A 331 -19.67 16.80 11.33
C ILE A 331 -18.46 17.47 11.98
N LEU A 332 -18.48 17.69 13.30
CA LEU A 332 -17.37 18.29 14.02
C LEU A 332 -16.08 17.44 13.93
N PHE A 333 -16.20 16.12 13.91
CA PHE A 333 -15.07 15.22 13.68
C PHE A 333 -14.57 15.23 12.25
N LEU A 334 -15.46 15.34 11.26
CA LEU A 334 -15.08 15.30 9.84
C LEU A 334 -14.44 16.59 9.33
N LEU A 335 -14.79 17.75 9.88
CA LEU A 335 -14.20 19.04 9.47
C LEU A 335 -12.65 19.06 9.59
N PRO A 336 -12.02 18.70 10.72
CA PRO A 336 -10.58 18.57 10.80
C PRO A 336 -10.01 17.55 9.79
N ASN A 337 -10.70 16.43 9.58
CA ASN A 337 -10.25 15.41 8.62
C ASN A 337 -10.24 15.94 7.17
N ILE A 338 -11.24 16.69 6.77
CA ILE A 338 -11.28 17.33 5.44
C ILE A 338 -10.12 18.30 5.28
N TYR A 339 -9.87 19.14 6.27
CA TYR A 339 -8.75 20.09 6.25
C TYR A 339 -7.39 19.38 6.15
N ILE A 340 -7.19 18.34 6.98
CA ILE A 340 -5.96 17.52 6.96
C ILE A 340 -5.80 16.85 5.61
N THR A 341 -6.86 16.23 5.08
CA THR A 341 -6.84 15.56 3.77
C THR A 341 -6.45 16.54 2.67
N SER A 342 -7.02 17.76 2.68
CA SER A 342 -6.69 18.79 1.68
C SER A 342 -5.20 19.16 1.72
N ASN A 343 -4.63 19.37 2.91
CA ASN A 343 -3.21 19.66 3.07
C ASN A 343 -2.32 18.50 2.61
N LEU A 344 -2.69 17.26 2.93
CA LEU A 344 -1.94 16.08 2.51
C LEU A 344 -2.01 15.89 0.98
N VAL A 345 -3.14 16.13 0.36
CA VAL A 345 -3.28 16.10 -1.11
C VAL A 345 -2.39 17.16 -1.76
N ILE A 346 -2.32 18.38 -1.21
CA ILE A 346 -1.43 19.43 -1.72
C ILE A 346 0.05 18.99 -1.60
N GLN A 347 0.44 18.41 -0.47
CA GLN A 347 1.80 17.88 -0.29
C GLN A 347 2.11 16.73 -1.26
N HIS A 348 1.14 15.83 -1.46
CA HIS A 348 1.28 14.66 -2.33
C HIS A 348 1.42 15.02 -3.82
N LYS A 349 1.01 16.21 -4.21
CA LYS A 349 1.18 16.74 -5.56
C LYS A 349 2.53 17.42 -5.80
N LYS A 350 3.37 17.58 -4.78
CA LYS A 350 4.72 18.14 -4.96
C LYS A 350 5.63 17.09 -5.57
N GLU A 351 6.59 17.55 -6.36
CA GLU A 351 7.57 16.67 -7.01
C GLU A 351 8.29 15.76 -6.00
N SER A 352 8.40 14.49 -6.37
CA SER A 352 9.21 13.53 -5.62
C SER A 352 10.70 13.80 -5.80
N ALA A 353 11.53 13.31 -4.89
CA ALA A 353 12.98 13.43 -5.00
C ALA A 353 13.51 12.84 -6.31
N LEU A 354 12.90 11.75 -6.80
CA LEU A 354 13.26 11.14 -8.08
C LEU A 354 12.88 12.04 -9.27
N SER A 355 11.71 12.69 -9.22
CA SER A 355 11.28 13.63 -10.26
C SER A 355 12.17 14.87 -10.29
N GLN A 356 12.58 15.39 -9.12
CA GLN A 356 13.52 16.49 -9.02
C GLN A 356 14.89 16.15 -9.66
N ILE A 357 15.39 14.92 -9.48
CA ILE A 357 16.61 14.44 -10.18
C ILE A 357 16.39 14.47 -11.70
N LYS A 358 15.22 14.01 -12.18
CA LYS A 358 14.90 14.07 -13.61
C LYS A 358 14.90 15.52 -14.13
N THR A 359 14.22 16.43 -13.41
CA THR A 359 14.16 17.86 -13.78
C THR A 359 15.57 18.47 -13.81
N PHE A 360 16.40 18.20 -12.80
CA PHE A 360 17.78 18.63 -12.73
C PHE A 360 18.61 18.14 -13.94
N LEU A 361 18.44 16.87 -14.32
CA LEU A 361 19.15 16.32 -15.48
C LEU A 361 18.60 16.86 -16.82
N ASP A 362 17.30 17.19 -16.90
CA ASP A 362 16.72 17.82 -18.11
C ASP A 362 17.24 19.24 -18.33
N GLU A 363 17.65 19.94 -17.26
CA GLU A 363 18.23 21.29 -17.29
C GLU A 363 19.76 21.30 -17.47
N GLU A 364 20.41 20.13 -17.49
CA GLU A 364 21.85 20.02 -17.70
C GLU A 364 22.24 20.41 -19.14
N GLU A 365 23.02 21.47 -19.29
CA GLU A 365 23.41 22.04 -20.59
C GLU A 365 24.65 21.39 -21.19
N HIS A 366 25.41 20.63 -20.40
CA HIS A 366 26.64 20.02 -20.87
C HIS A 366 26.36 18.96 -21.95
N LYS A 367 27.08 19.01 -23.07
CA LYS A 367 26.83 18.11 -24.22
C LYS A 367 27.27 16.67 -24.00
N LYS A 368 28.19 16.42 -23.07
CA LYS A 368 28.73 15.09 -22.77
C LYS A 368 28.43 14.74 -21.32
N VAL A 369 27.31 14.12 -21.08
CA VAL A 369 26.88 13.71 -19.73
C VAL A 369 26.63 12.22 -19.71
N VAL A 370 27.08 11.56 -18.64
CA VAL A 370 26.75 10.16 -18.34
C VAL A 370 26.21 10.04 -16.92
N VAL A 371 25.13 9.28 -16.77
CA VAL A 371 24.48 9.01 -15.46
C VAL A 371 24.55 7.53 -15.16
N PHE A 372 25.14 7.19 -14.02
CA PHE A 372 25.19 5.84 -13.48
C PHE A 372 24.14 5.66 -12.40
N SER A 373 23.25 4.67 -12.54
CA SER A 373 22.25 4.36 -11.52
C SER A 373 21.83 2.89 -11.53
N ASP A 374 20.96 2.48 -10.61
CA ASP A 374 20.35 1.15 -10.69
C ASP A 374 19.40 1.03 -11.88
N GLY A 375 19.20 -0.20 -12.35
CA GLY A 375 18.46 -0.48 -13.59
C GLY A 375 17.03 0.07 -13.60
N LEU A 376 16.37 0.13 -12.44
CA LEU A 376 15.02 0.65 -12.34
C LEU A 376 14.94 2.17 -12.56
N LYS A 377 15.87 2.92 -11.96
CA LYS A 377 15.99 4.37 -12.19
C LYS A 377 16.44 4.69 -13.61
N ILE A 378 17.38 3.89 -14.16
CA ILE A 378 17.81 4.04 -15.55
C ILE A 378 16.62 3.86 -16.50
N PHE A 379 15.82 2.82 -16.32
CA PHE A 379 14.62 2.61 -17.14
C PHE A 379 13.62 3.77 -17.01
N TYR A 380 13.43 4.31 -15.80
CA TYR A 380 12.61 5.49 -15.60
C TYR A 380 13.14 6.72 -16.35
N LEU A 381 14.43 7.01 -16.19
CA LEU A 381 15.07 8.17 -16.83
C LEU A 381 15.05 8.04 -18.37
N ASP A 382 15.33 6.87 -18.91
CA ASP A 382 15.30 6.62 -20.35
C ASP A 382 13.93 6.90 -20.98
N ASN A 383 12.86 6.53 -20.28
CA ASN A 383 11.49 6.76 -20.73
C ASN A 383 10.96 8.18 -20.48
N THR A 384 11.59 8.96 -19.59
CA THR A 384 11.03 10.25 -19.15
C THR A 384 11.90 11.47 -19.38
N LEU A 385 13.23 11.31 -19.54
CA LEU A 385 14.15 12.41 -19.83
C LEU A 385 13.85 13.01 -21.21
N ARG A 386 13.81 14.33 -21.24
CA ARG A 386 13.73 15.14 -22.48
C ARG A 386 15.12 15.33 -23.09
N ASN A 387 16.14 15.52 -22.26
CA ASN A 387 17.52 15.67 -22.71
C ASN A 387 18.11 14.34 -23.17
N LYS A 388 18.07 14.11 -24.47
CA LYS A 388 18.58 12.87 -25.11
C LYS A 388 20.09 12.83 -25.29
N ASN A 389 20.83 13.88 -24.91
CA ASN A 389 22.28 13.90 -24.95
C ASN A 389 22.92 13.15 -23.78
N ILE A 390 22.13 12.83 -22.74
CA ILE A 390 22.58 12.12 -21.53
C ILE A 390 22.67 10.63 -21.82
N LYS A 391 23.83 10.04 -21.57
CA LYS A 391 24.01 8.58 -21.59
C LYS A 391 23.63 7.99 -20.25
N LEU A 392 22.78 6.96 -20.29
CA LEU A 392 22.29 6.29 -19.11
C LEU A 392 22.93 4.90 -19.00
N LEU A 393 23.56 4.59 -17.87
CA LEU A 393 24.27 3.34 -17.68
C LEU A 393 23.92 2.70 -16.33
N ASN A 394 23.65 1.39 -16.39
CA ASN A 394 23.36 0.62 -15.18
C ASN A 394 24.65 0.38 -14.37
N LEU A 395 24.57 0.55 -13.05
CA LEU A 395 25.64 0.27 -12.09
C LEU A 395 25.88 -1.25 -12.00
N ASN A 396 26.64 -1.80 -12.92
CA ASN A 396 27.14 -3.17 -12.90
C ASN A 396 28.65 -3.23 -13.19
N LYS A 397 29.28 -4.38 -13.01
CA LYS A 397 30.73 -4.53 -13.20
C LYS A 397 31.20 -4.08 -14.60
N ARG A 398 30.42 -4.37 -15.66
CA ARG A 398 30.79 -3.99 -17.05
C ARG A 398 30.81 -2.49 -17.25
N ASN A 399 29.86 -1.78 -16.64
CA ASN A 399 29.78 -0.33 -16.74
C ASN A 399 30.88 0.37 -15.93
N TYR A 400 31.34 -0.22 -14.84
CA TYR A 400 32.51 0.27 -14.10
C TYR A 400 33.80 0.24 -14.94
N GLU A 401 34.00 -0.81 -15.73
CA GLU A 401 35.15 -0.88 -16.65
C GLU A 401 35.12 0.22 -17.73
N GLN A 402 33.91 0.64 -18.11
CA GLN A 402 33.73 1.72 -19.07
C GLN A 402 33.93 3.12 -18.47
N LEU A 403 33.88 3.24 -17.13
CA LEU A 403 33.99 4.51 -16.42
C LEU A 403 35.23 5.31 -16.84
N LYS A 404 36.41 4.67 -16.89
CA LYS A 404 37.66 5.29 -17.32
C LYS A 404 37.57 5.89 -18.72
N LYS A 405 36.90 5.22 -19.68
CA LYS A 405 36.72 5.75 -21.03
C LYS A 405 35.89 7.03 -21.05
N PHE A 406 34.91 7.19 -20.17
CA PHE A 406 34.12 8.42 -20.10
C PHE A 406 34.92 9.58 -19.53
N ILE A 407 35.82 9.31 -18.57
CA ILE A 407 36.75 10.29 -18.03
C ILE A 407 37.68 10.78 -19.14
N ASP A 408 38.32 9.86 -19.87
CA ASP A 408 39.26 10.18 -20.95
C ASP A 408 38.59 10.95 -22.11
N LEU A 409 37.27 10.84 -22.27
CA LEU A 409 36.47 11.52 -23.28
C LEU A 409 35.85 12.83 -22.80
N ASP A 410 36.20 13.31 -21.60
CA ASP A 410 35.70 14.56 -21.01
C ASP A 410 34.17 14.57 -20.81
N TYR A 411 33.62 13.47 -20.25
CA TYR A 411 32.21 13.40 -19.83
C TYR A 411 32.04 13.86 -18.40
N LYS A 412 31.03 14.69 -18.18
CA LYS A 412 30.53 14.98 -16.84
C LYS A 412 29.82 13.75 -16.28
N ILE A 413 30.24 13.28 -15.12
CA ILE A 413 29.76 12.00 -14.55
C ILE A 413 28.83 12.27 -13.39
N TYR A 414 27.62 11.73 -13.48
CA TYR A 414 26.67 11.68 -12.36
C TYR A 414 26.46 10.24 -11.89
N SER A 415 26.27 10.04 -10.58
CA SER A 415 25.94 8.72 -10.03
C SER A 415 24.94 8.82 -8.89
N SER A 416 24.00 7.86 -8.82
CA SER A 416 23.10 7.72 -7.68
C SER A 416 23.75 7.09 -6.44
N MET A 417 24.97 6.59 -6.57
CA MET A 417 25.77 6.04 -5.48
C MET A 417 27.19 6.62 -5.54
N LYS A 418 27.83 6.73 -4.37
CA LYS A 418 29.24 7.16 -4.33
C LYS A 418 30.11 6.10 -4.98
N LEU A 419 30.93 6.52 -5.95
CA LEU A 419 31.85 5.67 -6.68
C LEU A 419 33.24 5.79 -6.04
N ASN A 420 33.69 4.75 -5.33
CA ASN A 420 34.98 4.74 -4.65
C ASN A 420 36.16 4.79 -5.64
N GLU A 421 35.95 4.32 -6.86
CA GLU A 421 36.92 4.33 -7.95
C GLU A 421 37.27 5.76 -8.43
N LEU A 422 36.42 6.73 -8.11
CA LEU A 422 36.59 8.15 -8.43
C LEU A 422 36.97 8.99 -7.20
N SER A 423 37.58 8.41 -6.19
CA SER A 423 37.97 9.12 -4.97
C SER A 423 38.96 10.29 -5.20
N ASN A 424 39.64 10.30 -6.34
CA ASN A 424 40.63 11.34 -6.71
C ASN A 424 40.03 12.51 -7.52
N PHE A 425 38.71 12.42 -7.84
CA PHE A 425 37.99 13.47 -8.54
C PHE A 425 37.32 14.41 -7.57
N GLU A 426 37.12 15.65 -7.99
CA GLU A 426 36.32 16.61 -7.25
C GLU A 426 34.87 16.10 -7.16
N LEU A 427 34.31 16.09 -5.95
CA LEU A 427 33.00 15.48 -5.67
C LEU A 427 32.02 16.54 -5.18
N GLU A 428 30.97 16.77 -5.96
CA GLU A 428 29.82 17.56 -5.54
C GLU A 428 28.65 16.63 -5.18
N GLU A 429 27.95 16.90 -4.09
CA GLU A 429 26.77 16.17 -3.66
C GLU A 429 25.51 17.02 -3.80
N TYR A 430 24.55 16.56 -4.60
CA TYR A 430 23.22 17.16 -4.73
C TYR A 430 22.20 16.37 -3.93
N PHE A 431 21.33 17.09 -3.21
CA PHE A 431 20.31 16.52 -2.33
C PHE A 431 18.94 16.90 -2.83
N PHE A 432 18.07 15.89 -3.00
CA PHE A 432 16.69 16.04 -3.44
C PHE A 432 15.75 15.51 -2.37
N PHE A 433 14.73 16.30 -2.00
CA PHE A 433 13.85 15.98 -0.89
C PHE A 433 12.39 16.09 -1.29
N HIS A 434 11.58 15.20 -0.74
CA HIS A 434 10.14 15.39 -0.70
C HIS A 434 9.58 14.95 0.67
N ASN A 435 8.36 15.41 0.99
CA ASN A 435 7.72 15.06 2.26
C ASN A 435 7.00 13.71 2.14
N PRO A 436 7.48 12.64 2.78
CA PRO A 436 6.85 11.32 2.71
C PRO A 436 5.64 11.28 3.63
N HIS A 437 4.45 10.92 3.11
CA HIS A 437 3.27 10.74 3.95
C HIS A 437 3.00 9.26 4.24
N VAL A 438 3.03 8.40 3.23
CA VAL A 438 2.64 6.98 3.35
C VAL A 438 3.82 6.02 3.26
N ASN A 439 4.92 6.45 2.65
CA ASN A 439 6.15 5.68 2.58
C ASN A 439 7.34 6.60 2.80
N ARG A 440 8.17 6.25 3.77
CA ARG A 440 9.32 7.06 4.19
C ARG A 440 10.61 6.68 3.46
N LEU A 441 10.55 5.71 2.55
CA LEU A 441 11.66 5.38 1.67
C LEU A 441 11.77 6.45 0.57
N TRP A 442 13.00 6.81 0.23
CA TRP A 442 13.28 7.81 -0.80
C TRP A 442 12.76 9.23 -0.52
N SER A 443 12.47 9.57 0.73
CA SER A 443 12.19 10.96 1.12
C SER A 443 13.37 11.89 0.81
N GLN A 444 14.59 11.32 0.76
CA GLN A 444 15.82 11.97 0.35
C GLN A 444 16.56 11.08 -0.65
N LEU A 445 16.95 11.63 -1.78
CA LEU A 445 17.85 11.00 -2.75
C LEU A 445 19.08 11.88 -2.94
N LYS A 446 20.19 11.25 -3.29
CA LYS A 446 21.46 11.93 -3.61
C LYS A 446 21.82 11.66 -5.07
N LEU A 447 22.45 12.64 -5.65
CA LEU A 447 23.16 12.53 -6.92
C LEU A 447 24.58 13.06 -6.72
N TYR A 448 25.56 12.28 -7.05
CA TYR A 448 26.97 12.60 -6.95
C TYR A 448 27.48 13.02 -8.32
N LYS A 449 28.15 14.16 -8.40
CA LYS A 449 28.80 14.66 -9.61
C LYS A 449 30.30 14.54 -9.42
N TYR A 450 30.99 14.10 -10.44
CA TYR A 450 32.44 13.96 -10.50
C TYR A 450 32.96 14.79 -11.66
N GLU A 451 33.94 15.68 -11.34
CA GLU A 451 34.68 16.55 -12.27
C GLU A 451 36.15 16.30 -12.20
#